data_bf8cb8738a9e2e317539421fa1b76b1c
#
_entry.id   bf8cb8738a9e2e317539421fa1b76b1c
#
_cell.length_a   1.000
_cell.length_b   1.000
_cell.length_c   1.000
_cell.angle_alpha   90.00
_cell.angle_beta   90.00
_cell.angle_gamma   90.00
#
_symmetry.space_group_name_H-M   'P 1'
#
loop_
_entity.id
_entity.type
_entity.pdbx_description
1 polymer ?
#
loop_
_entity_poly.entity_id
_entity_poly.type
_entity_poly.pdbx_seq_one_letter_code
_entity_poly.pdbx_strand_id
1 'polypeptide(L)'
;MARRDSGTSKEEGRRDEHVIEAIGRTRVVIRDGRVAEVGTPCIADCPLARKFAMPVSEFTPEAIRANIENRIRSFGMCTGRREVTDTRDFVGFGASELLSSALRAGLIDAVVLACDGAGTVIAPTPALVQGIGGRMSGLVSTSPIPEVIERIKASGGYVLDPDGASIDQVRGTGAAYDLGYRQVAVTVADAASAREVRALHPDAVIVAVHTTGLSRDEAETMVSCADLVTTCASRHLRDLAGSALIQAGTGIPVFGFTRAGKEIILAKVRESKAPVVVKFERLPVAGTGPEPLV
;
A
#
# COMPACT_ATOMS: atom_id res chain seq x y z
N MET A 1 -42.10 47.81 7.69
CA MET A 1 -42.25 46.37 7.33
C MET A 1 -41.03 45.96 6.50
N ALA A 2 -39.98 45.47 7.14
CA ALA A 2 -38.76 45.04 6.48
C ALA A 2 -38.76 43.48 6.38
N ARG A 3 -38.75 42.97 5.19
CA ARG A 3 -38.64 41.55 4.91
C ARG A 3 -37.18 41.12 5.20
N ARG A 4 -37.00 40.17 6.11
CA ARG A 4 -35.74 39.49 6.33
C ARG A 4 -35.58 38.45 5.20
N ASP A 5 -34.60 38.66 4.35
CA ASP A 5 -34.09 37.63 3.42
C ASP A 5 -33.36 36.57 4.25
N SER A 6 -33.90 35.37 4.27
CA SER A 6 -33.25 34.19 4.81
C SER A 6 -32.33 33.66 3.73
N GLY A 7 -31.06 34.09 3.79
CA GLY A 7 -29.99 33.48 3.00
C GLY A 7 -29.78 32.02 3.39
N THR A 8 -30.28 31.11 2.58
CA THR A 8 -29.89 29.72 2.63
C THR A 8 -28.42 29.60 2.10
N SER A 9 -27.49 29.54 3.01
CA SER A 9 -26.13 29.07 2.69
C SER A 9 -26.25 27.65 2.14
N LYS A 10 -26.09 27.51 0.86
CA LYS A 10 -25.82 26.20 0.25
C LYS A 10 -24.54 25.68 0.88
N GLU A 11 -24.63 24.68 1.73
CA GLU A 11 -23.54 23.78 2.01
C GLU A 11 -23.11 23.22 0.63
N GLU A 12 -22.00 23.69 0.09
CA GLU A 12 -21.30 23.01 -0.99
C GLU A 12 -20.87 21.65 -0.42
N GLY A 13 -21.67 20.63 -0.69
CA GLY A 13 -21.41 19.27 -0.27
C GLY A 13 -20.00 18.87 -0.76
N ARG A 14 -19.14 18.52 0.20
CA ARG A 14 -17.79 18.04 -0.05
C ARG A 14 -17.93 16.88 -1.04
N ARG A 15 -17.44 17.05 -2.27
CA ARG A 15 -17.51 16.00 -3.31
C ARG A 15 -16.73 14.80 -2.82
N ASP A 16 -17.31 13.61 -2.95
CA ASP A 16 -16.61 12.35 -2.71
C ASP A 16 -15.53 12.19 -3.79
N GLU A 17 -14.27 12.41 -3.41
CA GLU A 17 -13.13 12.35 -4.32
C GLU A 17 -11.98 11.54 -3.74
N HIS A 18 -11.46 10.64 -4.56
CA HIS A 18 -10.29 9.83 -4.23
C HIS A 18 -9.26 9.93 -5.35
N VAL A 19 -8.00 10.09 -4.99
CA VAL A 19 -6.88 10.11 -5.93
C VAL A 19 -5.97 8.93 -5.61
N ILE A 20 -5.74 8.09 -6.61
CA ILE A 20 -4.87 6.93 -6.50
C ILE A 20 -3.75 6.96 -7.52
N GLU A 21 -2.64 6.31 -7.21
CA GLU A 21 -1.64 5.88 -8.19
C GLU A 21 -1.93 4.43 -8.56
N ALA A 22 -2.47 4.23 -9.76
CA ALA A 22 -2.76 2.92 -10.32
C ALA A 22 -1.50 2.29 -10.96
N ILE A 23 -1.69 1.24 -11.75
CA ILE A 23 -0.65 0.56 -12.51
C ILE A 23 0.19 1.57 -13.28
N GLY A 24 1.50 1.38 -13.29
CA GLY A 24 2.41 2.28 -14.00
C GLY A 24 2.55 3.65 -13.38
N ARG A 25 2.26 3.79 -12.08
CA ARG A 25 2.22 5.07 -11.36
C ARG A 25 1.25 6.07 -12.02
N THR A 26 0.18 5.55 -12.60
CA THR A 26 -0.83 6.37 -13.27
C THR A 26 -1.73 7.03 -12.25
N ARG A 27 -1.78 8.37 -12.26
CA ARG A 27 -2.74 9.11 -11.45
C ARG A 27 -4.15 8.85 -11.96
N VAL A 28 -5.04 8.41 -11.08
CA VAL A 28 -6.47 8.21 -11.37
C VAL A 28 -7.30 8.96 -10.33
N VAL A 29 -8.28 9.72 -10.80
CA VAL A 29 -9.26 10.42 -9.95
C VAL A 29 -10.59 9.69 -10.03
N ILE A 30 -11.13 9.35 -8.86
CA ILE A 30 -12.44 8.70 -8.72
C ILE A 30 -13.34 9.69 -8.00
N ARG A 31 -14.51 10.00 -8.59
CA ARG A 31 -15.55 10.86 -7.99
C ARG A 31 -16.87 10.13 -7.98
N ASP A 32 -17.55 10.17 -6.85
CA ASP A 32 -18.87 9.55 -6.68
C ASP A 32 -18.91 8.08 -7.16
N GLY A 33 -17.85 7.34 -6.84
CA GLY A 33 -17.69 5.93 -7.20
C GLY A 33 -17.48 5.65 -8.70
N ARG A 34 -17.02 6.64 -9.48
CA ARG A 34 -16.73 6.52 -10.91
C ARG A 34 -15.36 7.08 -11.25
N VAL A 35 -14.68 6.47 -12.22
CA VAL A 35 -13.41 6.98 -12.73
C VAL A 35 -13.67 8.27 -13.54
N ALA A 36 -13.27 9.41 -12.97
CA ALA A 36 -13.39 10.72 -13.60
C ALA A 36 -12.21 10.98 -14.54
N GLU A 37 -10.97 10.81 -14.05
CA GLU A 37 -9.75 11.13 -14.79
C GLU A 37 -8.75 9.98 -14.73
N VAL A 38 -8.01 9.78 -15.81
CA VAL A 38 -6.87 8.84 -15.88
C VAL A 38 -5.71 9.56 -16.55
N GLY A 39 -4.58 9.61 -15.86
CA GLY A 39 -3.34 10.20 -16.36
C GLY A 39 -2.57 9.26 -17.28
N THR A 40 -1.33 9.64 -17.60
CA THR A 40 -0.42 8.87 -18.43
C THR A 40 0.44 7.95 -17.54
N PRO A 41 0.58 6.65 -17.88
CA PRO A 41 1.48 5.74 -17.16
C PRO A 41 2.95 6.09 -17.37
N CYS A 42 3.78 5.90 -16.34
CA CYS A 42 5.23 6.11 -16.41
C CYS A 42 5.99 4.89 -16.95
N ILE A 43 5.37 3.71 -16.96
CA ILE A 43 5.95 2.47 -17.49
C ILE A 43 4.94 1.79 -18.41
N ALA A 44 5.44 0.94 -19.32
CA ALA A 44 4.62 0.30 -20.36
C ALA A 44 4.16 -1.11 -19.96
N ASP A 45 4.90 -1.80 -19.09
CA ASP A 45 4.61 -3.18 -18.67
C ASP A 45 4.99 -3.43 -17.20
N CYS A 46 4.26 -4.35 -16.58
CA CYS A 46 4.58 -4.87 -15.25
C CYS A 46 4.09 -6.32 -15.13
N PRO A 47 4.98 -7.28 -14.79
CA PRO A 47 4.61 -8.68 -14.67
C PRO A 47 3.50 -8.94 -13.64
N LEU A 48 3.36 -8.06 -12.64
CA LEU A 48 2.30 -8.16 -11.63
C LEU A 48 0.93 -7.85 -12.22
N ALA A 49 0.83 -6.91 -13.14
CA ALA A 49 -0.44 -6.51 -13.76
C ALA A 49 -1.11 -7.65 -14.56
N ARG A 50 -0.30 -8.59 -15.06
CA ARG A 50 -0.80 -9.79 -15.75
C ARG A 50 -1.44 -10.81 -14.79
N LYS A 51 -1.19 -10.70 -13.48
CA LYS A 51 -1.73 -11.59 -12.44
C LYS A 51 -2.99 -11.03 -11.75
N PHE A 52 -3.42 -9.84 -12.12
CA PHE A 52 -4.64 -9.26 -11.58
C PHE A 52 -5.88 -10.08 -11.98
N ALA A 53 -6.96 -9.98 -11.20
CA ALA A 53 -8.23 -10.61 -11.53
C ALA A 53 -8.76 -10.16 -12.91
N MET A 54 -8.46 -8.93 -13.31
CA MET A 54 -8.56 -8.42 -14.67
C MET A 54 -7.16 -8.08 -15.16
N PRO A 55 -6.48 -8.99 -15.90
CA PRO A 55 -5.12 -8.76 -16.38
C PRO A 55 -5.01 -7.54 -17.28
N VAL A 56 -3.88 -6.80 -17.15
CA VAL A 56 -3.56 -5.66 -18.01
C VAL A 56 -2.23 -5.95 -18.69
N SER A 57 -2.26 -6.12 -20.00
CA SER A 57 -1.08 -6.41 -20.83
C SER A 57 -0.41 -5.16 -21.41
N GLU A 58 -1.19 -4.10 -21.61
CA GLU A 58 -0.71 -2.81 -22.13
C GLU A 58 -1.23 -1.69 -21.24
N PHE A 59 -0.36 -0.77 -20.87
CA PHE A 59 -0.71 0.33 -19.97
C PHE A 59 -1.20 1.53 -20.79
N THR A 60 -2.45 1.47 -21.23
CA THR A 60 -3.14 2.61 -21.83
C THR A 60 -4.11 3.21 -20.81
N PRO A 61 -4.47 4.49 -20.92
CA PRO A 61 -5.48 5.10 -20.06
C PRO A 61 -6.81 4.33 -20.05
N GLU A 62 -7.22 3.78 -21.19
CA GLU A 62 -8.45 2.99 -21.35
C GLU A 62 -8.37 1.66 -20.58
N ALA A 63 -7.25 0.93 -20.71
CA ALA A 63 -7.03 -0.33 -20.00
C ALA A 63 -6.95 -0.12 -18.47
N ILE A 64 -6.30 0.97 -18.05
CA ILE A 64 -6.21 1.36 -16.66
C ILE A 64 -7.59 1.75 -16.11
N ARG A 65 -8.36 2.55 -16.83
CA ARG A 65 -9.76 2.89 -16.51
C ARG A 65 -10.58 1.62 -16.31
N ALA A 66 -10.57 0.72 -17.28
CA ALA A 66 -11.32 -0.53 -17.21
C ALA A 66 -10.94 -1.40 -15.99
N ASN A 67 -9.63 -1.45 -15.66
CA ASN A 67 -9.14 -2.18 -14.48
C ASN A 67 -9.66 -1.54 -13.17
N ILE A 68 -9.61 -0.21 -13.05
CA ILE A 68 -10.11 0.48 -11.84
C ILE A 68 -11.63 0.36 -11.73
N GLU A 69 -12.38 0.54 -12.81
CA GLU A 69 -13.83 0.33 -12.82
C GLU A 69 -14.21 -1.12 -12.44
N ASN A 70 -13.41 -2.11 -12.86
CA ASN A 70 -13.58 -3.47 -12.41
C ASN A 70 -13.40 -3.62 -10.90
N ARG A 71 -12.40 -2.96 -10.31
CA ARG A 71 -12.16 -2.96 -8.84
C ARG A 71 -13.32 -2.27 -8.09
N ILE A 72 -13.85 -1.18 -8.61
CA ILE A 72 -15.04 -0.49 -8.05
C ILE A 72 -16.23 -1.46 -8.06
N ARG A 73 -16.46 -2.20 -9.14
CA ARG A 73 -17.55 -3.17 -9.23
C ARG A 73 -17.33 -4.40 -8.33
N SER A 74 -16.12 -4.95 -8.32
CA SER A 74 -15.83 -6.26 -7.71
C SER A 74 -15.80 -6.22 -6.19
N PHE A 75 -15.19 -5.22 -5.59
CA PHE A 75 -15.03 -5.13 -4.13
C PHE A 75 -15.32 -3.73 -3.56
N GLY A 76 -15.91 -2.85 -4.39
CA GLY A 76 -16.40 -1.56 -3.94
C GLY A 76 -15.33 -0.49 -3.73
N MET A 77 -14.16 -0.58 -4.37
CA MET A 77 -13.08 0.41 -4.24
C MET A 77 -13.62 1.85 -4.32
N CYS A 78 -13.22 2.71 -3.37
CA CYS A 78 -13.66 4.10 -3.29
C CYS A 78 -15.20 4.27 -3.24
N THR A 79 -15.92 3.35 -2.60
CA THR A 79 -17.38 3.43 -2.40
C THR A 79 -17.77 2.88 -1.03
N GLY A 80 -19.01 3.17 -0.58
CA GLY A 80 -19.56 2.61 0.67
C GLY A 80 -19.66 1.07 0.68
N ARG A 81 -19.46 0.39 -0.44
CA ARG A 81 -19.42 -1.08 -0.54
C ARG A 81 -18.01 -1.67 -0.41
N ARG A 82 -16.99 -0.87 -0.12
CA ARG A 82 -15.61 -1.31 -0.01
C ARG A 82 -15.46 -2.47 0.98
N GLU A 83 -15.08 -3.64 0.48
CA GLU A 83 -14.75 -4.81 1.31
C GLU A 83 -13.36 -4.63 1.93
N VAL A 84 -13.27 -4.56 3.26
CA VAL A 84 -12.02 -4.26 3.98
C VAL A 84 -11.29 -5.49 4.50
N THR A 85 -11.87 -6.69 4.38
CA THR A 85 -11.25 -7.95 4.81
C THR A 85 -11.10 -8.93 3.67
N ASP A 86 -9.98 -9.67 3.65
CA ASP A 86 -9.76 -10.84 2.78
C ASP A 86 -8.77 -11.79 3.45
N THR A 87 -8.77 -13.05 3.05
CA THR A 87 -7.84 -14.07 3.54
C THR A 87 -6.99 -14.69 2.44
N ARG A 88 -7.21 -14.30 1.18
CA ARG A 88 -6.52 -14.85 0.01
C ARG A 88 -5.24 -14.07 -0.28
N ASP A 89 -4.18 -14.79 -0.58
CA ASP A 89 -2.99 -14.20 -1.18
C ASP A 89 -3.27 -13.87 -2.65
N PHE A 90 -2.95 -12.66 -3.07
CA PHE A 90 -3.06 -12.25 -4.48
C PHE A 90 -1.75 -12.48 -5.23
N VAL A 91 -0.63 -12.41 -4.51
CA VAL A 91 0.72 -12.66 -5.03
C VAL A 91 1.56 -13.44 -4.02
N GLY A 92 2.71 -13.96 -4.45
CA GLY A 92 3.58 -14.74 -3.56
C GLY A 92 4.22 -13.91 -2.44
N PHE A 93 4.72 -12.72 -2.78
CA PHE A 93 5.50 -11.85 -1.88
C PHE A 93 5.10 -10.38 -2.04
N GLY A 94 3.83 -10.03 -1.87
CA GLY A 94 3.38 -8.64 -1.75
C GLY A 94 3.56 -8.13 -0.32
N ALA A 95 3.52 -6.81 -0.12
CA ALA A 95 3.63 -6.23 1.22
C ALA A 95 2.52 -6.73 2.15
N SER A 96 1.27 -6.79 1.66
CA SER A 96 0.13 -7.30 2.45
C SER A 96 0.26 -8.78 2.79
N GLU A 97 0.74 -9.61 1.87
CA GLU A 97 0.99 -11.03 2.10
C GLU A 97 2.10 -11.26 3.14
N LEU A 98 3.18 -10.49 3.06
CA LEU A 98 4.28 -10.53 4.02
C LEU A 98 3.83 -10.09 5.41
N LEU A 99 3.13 -8.97 5.50
CA LEU A 99 2.64 -8.42 6.77
C LEU A 99 1.54 -9.30 7.40
N SER A 100 0.65 -9.86 6.59
CA SER A 100 -0.35 -10.82 7.07
C SER A 100 0.30 -12.08 7.64
N SER A 101 1.36 -12.60 7.00
CA SER A 101 2.14 -13.74 7.52
C SER A 101 2.90 -13.37 8.79
N ALA A 102 3.44 -12.15 8.88
CA ALA A 102 4.12 -11.66 10.07
C ALA A 102 3.17 -11.56 11.29
N LEU A 103 1.93 -11.07 11.10
CA LEU A 103 0.88 -11.07 12.12
C LEU A 103 0.55 -12.50 12.58
N ARG A 104 0.33 -13.45 11.64
CA ARG A 104 0.07 -14.86 11.98
C ARG A 104 1.21 -15.52 12.74
N ALA A 105 2.44 -15.13 12.43
CA ALA A 105 3.65 -15.64 13.08
C ALA A 105 3.95 -14.95 14.42
N GLY A 106 3.19 -13.93 14.83
CA GLY A 106 3.45 -13.15 16.06
C GLY A 106 4.73 -12.31 15.99
N LEU A 107 5.21 -11.99 14.78
CA LEU A 107 6.38 -11.12 14.61
C LEU A 107 6.01 -9.62 14.70
N ILE A 108 4.75 -9.30 14.49
CA ILE A 108 4.16 -7.96 14.64
C ILE A 108 2.77 -8.08 15.26
N ASP A 109 2.29 -7.00 15.90
CA ASP A 109 0.99 -6.95 16.58
C ASP A 109 -0.05 -6.15 15.76
N ALA A 110 0.40 -5.17 14.99
CA ALA A 110 -0.44 -4.31 14.16
C ALA A 110 0.32 -3.79 12.93
N VAL A 111 -0.45 -3.42 11.92
CA VAL A 111 0.04 -2.80 10.69
C VAL A 111 -0.65 -1.45 10.48
N VAL A 112 0.14 -0.41 10.27
CA VAL A 112 -0.32 0.91 9.84
C VAL A 112 -0.28 0.97 8.32
N LEU A 113 -1.45 1.19 7.70
CA LEU A 113 -1.58 1.22 6.24
C LEU A 113 -2.67 2.20 5.82
N ALA A 114 -2.72 2.54 4.51
CA ALA A 114 -3.72 3.44 3.97
C ALA A 114 -4.89 2.67 3.35
N CYS A 115 -6.12 3.16 3.57
CA CYS A 115 -7.36 2.62 3.01
C CYS A 115 -8.17 3.72 2.33
N ASP A 116 -8.63 3.45 1.12
CA ASP A 116 -9.60 4.30 0.43
C ASP A 116 -10.90 4.41 1.25
N GLY A 117 -11.37 5.63 1.41
CA GLY A 117 -12.53 5.96 2.25
C GLY A 117 -12.27 6.05 3.76
N ALA A 118 -11.03 5.85 4.22
CA ALA A 118 -10.69 5.90 5.64
C ALA A 118 -9.34 6.58 5.96
N GLY A 119 -8.46 6.79 4.97
CA GLY A 119 -7.12 7.32 5.21
C GLY A 119 -6.23 6.30 5.94
N THR A 120 -5.48 6.75 6.94
CA THR A 120 -4.61 5.88 7.74
C THR A 120 -5.40 5.00 8.69
N VAL A 121 -5.10 3.69 8.64
CA VAL A 121 -5.74 2.63 9.43
C VAL A 121 -4.69 1.85 10.20
N ILE A 122 -4.98 1.50 11.44
CA ILE A 122 -4.21 0.53 12.24
C ILE A 122 -4.98 -0.79 12.21
N ALA A 123 -4.39 -1.80 11.60
CA ALA A 123 -5.00 -3.12 11.34
C ALA A 123 -4.29 -4.21 12.18
N PRO A 124 -4.95 -4.77 13.22
CA PRO A 124 -4.35 -5.80 14.06
C PRO A 124 -4.58 -7.23 13.55
N THR A 125 -5.29 -7.40 12.44
CA THR A 125 -5.61 -8.73 11.93
C THR A 125 -5.12 -8.95 10.50
N PRO A 126 -4.65 -10.17 10.17
CA PRO A 126 -4.23 -10.52 8.80
C PRO A 126 -5.31 -10.26 7.76
N ALA A 127 -6.59 -10.48 8.10
CA ALA A 127 -7.70 -10.29 7.19
C ALA A 127 -7.90 -8.81 6.79
N LEU A 128 -7.76 -7.88 7.74
CA LEU A 128 -7.79 -6.44 7.46
C LEU A 128 -6.60 -6.00 6.60
N VAL A 129 -5.39 -6.45 6.96
CA VAL A 129 -4.18 -6.13 6.18
C VAL A 129 -4.32 -6.61 4.75
N GLN A 130 -4.81 -7.83 4.54
CA GLN A 130 -4.98 -8.39 3.20
C GLN A 130 -6.14 -7.72 2.44
N GLY A 131 -7.27 -7.49 3.09
CA GLY A 131 -8.44 -6.86 2.47
C GLY A 131 -8.20 -5.40 2.08
N ILE A 132 -7.44 -4.65 2.87
CA ILE A 132 -7.06 -3.27 2.57
C ILE A 132 -5.85 -3.25 1.62
N GLY A 133 -4.70 -3.74 2.07
CA GLY A 133 -3.42 -3.59 1.38
C GLY A 133 -3.31 -4.44 0.10
N GLY A 134 -3.82 -5.67 0.09
CA GLY A 134 -3.75 -6.55 -1.08
C GLY A 134 -4.62 -6.08 -2.26
N ARG A 135 -5.57 -5.19 -2.02
CA ARG A 135 -6.49 -4.66 -3.04
C ARG A 135 -6.23 -3.20 -3.39
N MET A 136 -5.29 -2.54 -2.68
CA MET A 136 -4.97 -1.13 -2.91
C MET A 136 -3.85 -0.99 -3.94
N SER A 137 -3.95 0.04 -4.76
CA SER A 137 -2.83 0.71 -5.43
C SER A 137 -2.31 1.83 -4.52
N GLY A 138 -1.40 2.67 -4.95
CA GLY A 138 -1.01 3.85 -4.17
C GLY A 138 -2.21 4.76 -3.89
N LEU A 139 -2.40 5.17 -2.66
CA LEU A 139 -3.44 6.12 -2.27
C LEU A 139 -2.79 7.49 -2.02
N VAL A 140 -3.22 8.50 -2.77
CA VAL A 140 -2.69 9.87 -2.68
C VAL A 140 -3.56 10.74 -1.78
N SER A 141 -4.89 10.67 -1.99
CA SER A 141 -5.86 11.33 -1.14
C SER A 141 -7.20 10.59 -1.19
N THR A 142 -8.01 10.75 -0.15
CA THR A 142 -9.32 10.09 -0.09
C THR A 142 -10.28 10.92 0.73
N SER A 143 -11.54 10.95 0.33
CA SER A 143 -12.64 11.45 1.15
C SER A 143 -13.08 10.37 2.15
N PRO A 144 -13.54 10.74 3.35
CA PRO A 144 -14.07 9.78 4.32
C PRO A 144 -15.39 9.17 3.83
N ILE A 145 -15.50 7.85 3.96
CA ILE A 145 -16.72 7.09 3.66
C ILE A 145 -17.16 6.41 4.95
N PRO A 146 -18.25 6.89 5.59
CA PRO A 146 -18.69 6.41 6.91
C PRO A 146 -18.86 4.88 6.96
N GLU A 147 -19.44 4.27 5.93
CA GLU A 147 -19.69 2.83 5.89
C GLU A 147 -18.36 2.02 5.84
N VAL A 148 -17.32 2.56 5.23
CA VAL A 148 -15.99 1.93 5.20
C VAL A 148 -15.34 2.02 6.58
N ILE A 149 -15.40 3.20 7.21
CA ILE A 149 -14.87 3.47 8.53
C ILE A 149 -15.51 2.54 9.58
N GLU A 150 -16.85 2.43 9.58
CA GLU A 150 -17.57 1.55 10.51
C GLU A 150 -17.23 0.06 10.26
N ARG A 151 -17.06 -0.35 9.00
CA ARG A 151 -16.67 -1.72 8.67
C ARG A 151 -15.25 -2.05 9.13
N ILE A 152 -14.32 -1.10 9.07
CA ILE A 152 -12.96 -1.24 9.62
C ILE A 152 -13.02 -1.40 11.14
N LYS A 153 -13.77 -0.54 11.84
CA LYS A 153 -13.96 -0.62 13.29
C LYS A 153 -14.60 -1.94 13.73
N ALA A 154 -15.66 -2.36 13.02
CA ALA A 154 -16.33 -3.63 13.29
C ALA A 154 -15.41 -4.85 13.07
N SER A 155 -14.37 -4.71 12.25
CA SER A 155 -13.34 -5.74 12.00
C SER A 155 -12.15 -5.64 12.97
N GLY A 156 -12.22 -4.79 14.00
CA GLY A 156 -11.18 -4.60 15.01
C GLY A 156 -10.08 -3.62 14.62
N GLY A 157 -10.21 -2.92 13.50
CA GLY A 157 -9.27 -1.86 13.09
C GLY A 157 -9.56 -0.52 13.75
N TYR A 158 -8.57 0.35 13.72
CA TYR A 158 -8.69 1.75 14.18
C TYR A 158 -8.43 2.69 13.00
N VAL A 159 -9.27 3.71 12.84
CA VAL A 159 -9.14 4.76 11.81
C VAL A 159 -8.61 6.01 12.48
N LEU A 160 -7.47 6.52 12.00
CA LEU A 160 -6.74 7.63 12.63
C LEU A 160 -7.54 8.94 12.61
N ASP A 161 -8.18 9.25 11.49
CA ASP A 161 -8.92 10.49 11.24
C ASP A 161 -10.23 10.18 10.51
N PRO A 162 -11.29 9.80 11.24
CA PRO A 162 -12.54 9.40 10.60
C PRO A 162 -13.28 10.55 9.90
N ASP A 163 -13.01 11.81 10.26
CA ASP A 163 -13.67 12.98 9.69
C ASP A 163 -12.97 13.51 8.43
N GLY A 164 -11.66 13.43 8.39
CA GLY A 164 -10.83 13.92 7.30
C GLY A 164 -10.28 12.84 6.36
N ALA A 165 -10.24 11.59 6.81
CA ALA A 165 -9.58 10.46 6.15
C ALA A 165 -8.12 10.78 5.74
N SER A 166 -7.39 11.48 6.61
CA SER A 166 -6.01 11.87 6.35
C SER A 166 -5.09 10.67 6.23
N ILE A 167 -4.13 10.76 5.30
CA ILE A 167 -3.07 9.75 5.13
C ILE A 167 -1.83 10.29 5.84
N ASP A 168 -1.54 9.75 7.02
CA ASP A 168 -0.44 10.16 7.88
C ASP A 168 0.14 8.93 8.61
N GLN A 169 1.11 8.31 7.98
CA GLN A 169 1.72 7.07 8.46
C GLN A 169 2.57 7.29 9.71
N VAL A 170 3.13 8.48 9.87
CA VAL A 170 3.93 8.85 11.04
C VAL A 170 3.03 8.93 12.28
N ARG A 171 1.95 9.73 12.22
CA ARG A 171 0.96 9.81 13.29
C ARG A 171 0.28 8.46 13.54
N GLY A 172 -0.04 7.72 12.47
CA GLY A 172 -0.62 6.39 12.58
C GLY A 172 0.27 5.42 13.35
N THR A 173 1.59 5.49 13.14
CA THR A 173 2.56 4.67 13.90
C THR A 173 2.58 5.04 15.38
N GLY A 174 2.62 6.33 15.72
CA GLY A 174 2.51 6.81 17.10
C GLY A 174 1.21 6.36 17.76
N ALA A 175 0.07 6.54 17.08
CA ALA A 175 -1.23 6.11 17.58
C ALA A 175 -1.31 4.58 17.82
N ALA A 176 -0.64 3.77 17.01
CA ALA A 176 -0.57 2.33 17.25
C ALA A 176 0.14 2.00 18.56
N TYR A 177 1.26 2.67 18.86
CA TYR A 177 1.95 2.52 20.16
C TYR A 177 1.10 3.03 21.33
N ASP A 178 0.39 4.16 21.17
CA ASP A 178 -0.52 4.71 22.17
C ASP A 178 -1.70 3.77 22.47
N LEU A 179 -2.18 3.01 21.48
CA LEU A 179 -3.17 1.95 21.63
C LEU A 179 -2.64 0.70 22.34
N GLY A 180 -1.35 0.65 22.63
CA GLY A 180 -0.72 -0.43 23.40
C GLY A 180 -0.06 -1.52 22.54
N TYR A 181 -0.06 -1.42 21.21
CA TYR A 181 0.72 -2.32 20.36
C TYR A 181 2.22 -2.14 20.60
N ARG A 182 3.00 -3.22 20.49
CA ARG A 182 4.43 -3.22 20.80
C ARG A 182 5.32 -3.49 19.58
N GLN A 183 4.84 -4.30 18.66
CA GLN A 183 5.54 -4.71 17.44
C GLN A 183 4.77 -4.18 16.23
N VAL A 184 4.93 -2.88 15.94
CA VAL A 184 4.17 -2.19 14.92
C VAL A 184 4.92 -2.22 13.58
N ALA A 185 4.22 -2.62 12.51
CA ALA A 185 4.69 -2.43 11.15
C ALA A 185 3.95 -1.27 10.47
N VAL A 186 4.61 -0.57 9.55
CA VAL A 186 4.01 0.53 8.79
C VAL A 186 4.41 0.47 7.32
N THR A 187 3.45 0.70 6.43
CA THR A 187 3.72 0.87 5.00
C THR A 187 3.94 2.34 4.69
N VAL A 188 5.02 2.66 3.99
CA VAL A 188 5.35 4.02 3.55
C VAL A 188 5.63 4.07 2.05
N ALA A 189 5.27 5.15 1.38
CA ALA A 189 5.47 5.34 -0.06
C ALA A 189 6.46 6.45 -0.39
N ASP A 190 6.92 7.21 0.60
CA ASP A 190 7.86 8.32 0.43
C ASP A 190 9.01 8.27 1.46
N ALA A 191 10.14 8.82 1.06
CA ALA A 191 11.38 8.79 1.85
C ALA A 191 11.32 9.68 3.11
N ALA A 192 10.53 10.75 3.10
CA ALA A 192 10.39 11.65 4.23
C ALA A 192 9.66 10.93 5.38
N SER A 193 8.52 10.30 5.09
CA SER A 193 7.79 9.47 6.06
C SER A 193 8.63 8.31 6.59
N ALA A 194 9.41 7.62 5.73
CA ALA A 194 10.30 6.55 6.17
C ALA A 194 11.34 7.03 7.19
N ARG A 195 11.96 8.19 6.91
CA ARG A 195 12.95 8.81 7.80
C ARG A 195 12.33 9.24 9.13
N GLU A 196 11.17 9.88 9.08
CA GLU A 196 10.49 10.40 10.26
C GLU A 196 9.99 9.26 11.17
N VAL A 197 9.37 8.22 10.60
CA VAL A 197 8.99 7.01 11.37
C VAL A 197 10.21 6.39 12.02
N ARG A 198 11.33 6.21 11.30
CA ARG A 198 12.54 5.61 11.87
C ARG A 198 13.14 6.47 12.99
N ALA A 199 13.07 7.80 12.88
CA ALA A 199 13.57 8.72 13.89
C ALA A 199 12.71 8.71 15.17
N LEU A 200 11.39 8.67 15.05
CA LEU A 200 10.46 8.73 16.17
C LEU A 200 10.17 7.35 16.79
N HIS A 201 10.19 6.31 15.97
CA HIS A 201 9.85 4.93 16.35
C HIS A 201 10.90 3.95 15.82
N PRO A 202 12.10 3.91 16.45
CA PRO A 202 13.24 3.13 15.95
C PRO A 202 12.97 1.62 15.85
N ASP A 203 12.03 1.10 16.64
CA ASP A 203 11.67 -0.33 16.67
C ASP A 203 10.54 -0.67 15.67
N ALA A 204 9.92 0.31 15.01
CA ALA A 204 8.88 0.04 14.03
C ALA A 204 9.45 -0.68 12.80
N VAL A 205 8.72 -1.66 12.29
CA VAL A 205 9.04 -2.33 11.03
C VAL A 205 8.52 -1.49 9.87
N ILE A 206 9.43 -0.92 9.08
CA ILE A 206 9.08 -0.05 7.96
C ILE A 206 9.12 -0.85 6.64
N VAL A 207 8.01 -0.82 5.91
CA VAL A 207 7.84 -1.48 4.61
C VAL A 207 7.61 -0.44 3.54
N ALA A 208 8.61 -0.24 2.67
CA ALA A 208 8.52 0.67 1.54
C ALA A 208 7.73 0.04 0.39
N VAL A 209 6.71 0.76 -0.08
CA VAL A 209 5.80 0.37 -1.17
C VAL A 209 5.66 1.49 -2.20
N HIS A 210 5.14 1.19 -3.40
CA HIS A 210 4.91 2.19 -4.47
C HIS A 210 6.17 2.98 -4.87
N THR A 211 7.30 2.32 -4.94
CA THR A 211 8.63 2.90 -5.12
C THR A 211 9.02 3.20 -6.58
N THR A 212 8.11 3.09 -7.53
CA THR A 212 8.36 3.45 -8.94
C THR A 212 8.74 4.92 -9.05
N GLY A 213 9.85 5.22 -9.74
CA GLY A 213 10.29 6.59 -10.02
C GLY A 213 10.83 7.37 -8.82
N LEU A 214 11.33 6.69 -7.80
CA LEU A 214 12.14 7.33 -6.76
C LEU A 214 13.45 7.84 -7.35
N SER A 215 13.86 9.05 -6.96
CA SER A 215 15.20 9.55 -7.21
C SER A 215 16.25 8.70 -6.50
N ARG A 216 17.53 8.88 -6.85
CA ARG A 216 18.64 8.17 -6.20
C ARG A 216 18.67 8.43 -4.70
N ASP A 217 18.54 9.70 -4.28
CA ASP A 217 18.60 10.11 -2.89
C ASP A 217 17.41 9.56 -2.07
N GLU A 218 16.21 9.53 -2.66
CA GLU A 218 15.03 8.90 -2.04
C GLU A 218 15.22 7.40 -1.89
N ALA A 219 15.76 6.72 -2.90
CA ALA A 219 16.05 5.29 -2.84
C ALA A 219 17.09 4.95 -1.77
N GLU A 220 18.16 5.74 -1.63
CA GLU A 220 19.17 5.62 -0.57
C GLU A 220 18.55 5.82 0.82
N THR A 221 17.69 6.82 0.96
CA THR A 221 16.93 7.05 2.20
C THR A 221 16.02 5.87 2.53
N MET A 222 15.26 5.36 1.55
CA MET A 222 14.41 4.18 1.75
C MET A 222 15.21 2.96 2.22
N VAL A 223 16.34 2.67 1.58
CA VAL A 223 17.20 1.53 1.95
C VAL A 223 17.79 1.69 3.35
N SER A 224 18.12 2.91 3.77
CA SER A 224 18.70 3.18 5.09
C SER A 224 17.66 3.14 6.22
N CYS A 225 16.38 3.40 5.93
CA CYS A 225 15.32 3.52 6.93
C CYS A 225 14.39 2.30 6.97
N ALA A 226 14.13 1.64 5.83
CA ALA A 226 13.16 0.56 5.75
C ALA A 226 13.75 -0.82 6.03
N ASP A 227 12.94 -1.70 6.61
CA ASP A 227 13.26 -3.10 6.85
C ASP A 227 13.01 -3.95 5.62
N LEU A 228 11.92 -3.62 4.91
CA LEU A 228 11.50 -4.26 3.66
C LEU A 228 11.27 -3.21 2.59
N VAL A 229 11.73 -3.47 1.38
CA VAL A 229 11.52 -2.59 0.24
C VAL A 229 10.99 -3.38 -0.95
N THR A 230 9.79 -3.06 -1.41
CA THR A 230 9.25 -3.54 -2.69
C THR A 230 9.80 -2.66 -3.81
N THR A 231 10.54 -3.23 -4.76
CA THR A 231 11.28 -2.41 -5.74
C THR A 231 10.41 -1.78 -6.83
N CYS A 232 9.20 -2.32 -7.06
CA CYS A 232 8.36 -1.88 -8.18
C CYS A 232 9.18 -1.72 -9.49
N ALA A 233 9.10 -0.57 -10.16
CA ALA A 233 9.90 -0.27 -11.35
C ALA A 233 11.14 0.61 -11.06
N SER A 234 11.52 0.81 -9.78
CA SER A 234 12.68 1.63 -9.45
C SER A 234 13.99 0.96 -9.87
N ARG A 235 14.76 1.65 -10.72
CA ARG A 235 16.14 1.27 -11.10
C ARG A 235 17.07 1.40 -9.90
N HIS A 236 16.98 2.52 -9.19
CA HIS A 236 17.89 2.86 -8.10
C HIS A 236 17.82 1.86 -6.93
N LEU A 237 16.63 1.36 -6.59
CA LEU A 237 16.49 0.34 -5.55
C LEU A 237 17.14 -0.99 -5.96
N ARG A 238 17.12 -1.34 -7.24
CA ARG A 238 17.81 -2.53 -7.74
C ARG A 238 19.34 -2.38 -7.68
N ASP A 239 19.84 -1.18 -7.99
CA ASP A 239 21.27 -0.87 -7.89
C ASP A 239 21.77 -0.95 -6.42
N LEU A 240 20.92 -0.63 -5.45
CA LEU A 240 21.22 -0.66 -4.02
C LEU A 240 21.04 -2.05 -3.38
N ALA A 241 20.51 -3.02 -4.10
CA ALA A 241 20.17 -4.36 -3.59
C ALA A 241 21.37 -5.13 -3.02
N GLY A 242 22.61 -4.77 -3.37
CA GLY A 242 23.82 -5.44 -2.89
C GLY A 242 24.01 -5.44 -1.37
N SER A 243 23.34 -4.53 -0.65
CA SER A 243 23.33 -4.46 0.83
C SER A 243 22.18 -5.26 1.47
N ALA A 244 21.26 -5.82 0.69
CA ALA A 244 20.14 -6.59 1.23
C ALA A 244 20.60 -7.95 1.79
N LEU A 245 19.91 -8.38 2.84
CA LEU A 245 20.14 -9.67 3.50
C LEU A 245 19.38 -10.82 2.84
N ILE A 246 18.29 -10.50 2.12
CA ILE A 246 17.41 -11.48 1.47
C ILE A 246 16.64 -10.82 0.33
N GLN A 247 16.34 -11.59 -0.70
CA GLN A 247 15.43 -11.23 -1.79
C GLN A 247 14.32 -12.26 -1.91
N ALA A 248 13.07 -11.78 -2.05
CA ALA A 248 11.93 -12.59 -2.43
C ALA A 248 11.39 -12.14 -3.78
N GLY A 249 11.18 -13.10 -4.70
CA GLY A 249 10.78 -12.84 -6.07
C GLY A 249 11.90 -12.25 -6.94
N THR A 250 11.73 -12.33 -8.27
CA THR A 250 12.72 -11.86 -9.24
C THR A 250 12.17 -10.81 -10.20
N GLY A 251 10.87 -10.84 -10.52
CA GLY A 251 10.25 -9.85 -11.42
C GLY A 251 10.04 -8.50 -10.74
N ILE A 252 9.40 -8.52 -9.57
CA ILE A 252 9.29 -7.36 -8.67
C ILE A 252 9.90 -7.79 -7.33
N PRO A 253 11.22 -7.69 -7.19
CA PRO A 253 11.89 -8.11 -5.98
C PRO A 253 11.42 -7.34 -4.76
N VAL A 254 11.26 -8.07 -3.65
CA VAL A 254 11.16 -7.50 -2.31
C VAL A 254 12.47 -7.80 -1.60
N PHE A 255 13.17 -6.77 -1.15
CA PHE A 255 14.41 -6.87 -0.42
C PHE A 255 14.18 -6.67 1.08
N GLY A 256 14.78 -7.54 1.90
CA GLY A 256 14.91 -7.33 3.34
C GLY A 256 16.31 -6.80 3.64
N PHE A 257 16.39 -5.59 4.18
CA PHE A 257 17.66 -4.91 4.51
C PHE A 257 18.07 -5.11 5.95
N THR A 258 17.12 -5.45 6.83
CA THR A 258 17.37 -5.69 8.25
C THR A 258 17.05 -7.14 8.63
N ARG A 259 17.44 -7.52 9.86
CA ARG A 259 17.10 -8.83 10.41
C ARG A 259 15.56 -8.99 10.53
N ALA A 260 14.85 -7.95 10.95
CA ALA A 260 13.38 -7.97 11.02
C ALA A 260 12.75 -8.22 9.66
N GLY A 261 13.19 -7.49 8.62
CA GLY A 261 12.71 -7.70 7.24
C GLY A 261 13.00 -9.11 6.73
N LYS A 262 14.18 -9.66 7.04
CA LYS A 262 14.53 -11.05 6.70
C LYS A 262 13.60 -12.06 7.37
N GLU A 263 13.31 -11.91 8.67
CA GLU A 263 12.44 -12.83 9.40
C GLU A 263 10.99 -12.80 8.86
N ILE A 264 10.50 -11.64 8.45
CA ILE A 264 9.16 -11.51 7.84
C ILE A 264 9.09 -12.26 6.50
N ILE A 265 10.11 -12.14 5.64
CA ILE A 265 10.15 -12.93 4.39
C ILE A 265 10.20 -14.42 4.71
N LEU A 266 11.01 -14.83 5.68
CA LEU A 266 11.12 -16.24 6.08
C LEU A 266 9.82 -16.78 6.70
N ALA A 267 9.06 -15.96 7.44
CA ALA A 267 7.74 -16.33 7.94
C ALA A 267 6.78 -16.68 6.79
N LYS A 268 6.76 -15.86 5.73
CA LYS A 268 5.97 -16.14 4.52
C LYS A 268 6.43 -17.41 3.80
N VAL A 269 7.73 -17.65 3.73
CA VAL A 269 8.30 -18.88 3.13
C VAL A 269 7.86 -20.11 3.90
N ARG A 270 7.89 -20.08 5.24
CA ARG A 270 7.46 -21.20 6.11
C ARG A 270 5.97 -21.52 5.94
N GLU A 271 5.14 -20.52 5.71
CA GLU A 271 3.69 -20.67 5.53
C GLU A 271 3.32 -21.19 4.13
N SER A 272 4.17 -20.94 3.14
CA SER A 272 3.92 -21.29 1.75
C SER A 272 3.97 -22.81 1.53
N LYS A 273 2.98 -23.32 0.77
CA LYS A 273 2.97 -24.71 0.28
C LYS A 273 3.71 -24.85 -1.06
N ALA A 274 4.11 -23.75 -1.69
CA ALA A 274 4.83 -23.79 -2.96
C ALA A 274 6.29 -24.24 -2.74
N PRO A 275 6.89 -24.95 -3.70
CA PRO A 275 8.31 -25.27 -3.67
C PRO A 275 9.17 -24.01 -3.61
N VAL A 276 10.22 -24.04 -2.79
CA VAL A 276 11.14 -22.92 -2.57
C VAL A 276 12.55 -23.37 -2.93
N VAL A 277 13.26 -22.53 -3.67
CA VAL A 277 14.71 -22.68 -3.90
C VAL A 277 15.45 -21.70 -2.99
N VAL A 278 16.40 -22.20 -2.21
CA VAL A 278 17.28 -21.39 -1.37
C VAL A 278 18.70 -21.52 -1.85
N LYS A 279 19.35 -20.41 -2.17
CA LYS A 279 20.77 -20.37 -2.57
C LYS A 279 21.43 -19.11 -2.03
N PHE A 280 22.73 -19.20 -1.76
CA PHE A 280 23.54 -18.02 -1.44
C PHE A 280 24.08 -17.44 -2.75
N GLU A 281 23.74 -16.19 -3.03
CA GLU A 281 24.13 -15.52 -4.26
C GLU A 281 24.23 -14.01 -4.04
N ARG A 282 24.98 -13.33 -4.91
CA ARG A 282 25.03 -11.87 -4.92
C ARG A 282 23.69 -11.30 -5.41
N LEU A 283 23.16 -10.33 -4.69
CA LEU A 283 21.91 -9.66 -5.05
C LEU A 283 22.15 -8.41 -5.92
N PRO A 284 21.21 -8.04 -6.79
CA PRO A 284 19.93 -8.71 -7.04
C PRO A 284 20.04 -9.93 -7.96
N VAL A 285 19.21 -10.94 -7.71
CA VAL A 285 18.93 -11.97 -8.70
C VAL A 285 17.88 -11.42 -9.66
N ALA A 286 18.25 -11.27 -10.92
CA ALA A 286 17.40 -10.69 -11.95
C ALA A 286 16.33 -11.66 -12.47
N GLY A 287 15.19 -11.13 -12.88
CA GLY A 287 14.11 -11.81 -13.60
C GLY A 287 13.41 -10.81 -14.53
N THR A 288 12.41 -11.25 -15.28
CA THR A 288 11.60 -10.36 -16.12
C THR A 288 10.85 -9.37 -15.23
N GLY A 289 11.23 -8.11 -15.28
CA GLY A 289 10.70 -7.01 -14.45
C GLY A 289 9.75 -6.09 -15.21
N PRO A 290 9.32 -4.99 -14.58
CA PRO A 290 8.65 -3.89 -15.25
C PRO A 290 9.55 -3.21 -16.29
N GLU A 291 8.94 -2.60 -17.31
CA GLU A 291 9.63 -1.86 -18.36
C GLU A 291 8.92 -0.53 -18.67
N PRO A 292 9.68 0.56 -18.85
CA PRO A 292 11.10 0.68 -18.48
C PRO A 292 11.28 0.71 -16.96
N LEU A 293 12.51 0.45 -16.49
CA LEU A 293 12.88 0.81 -15.11
C LEU A 293 13.13 2.32 -15.05
N VAL A 294 12.55 3.00 -14.09
CA VAL A 294 12.58 4.46 -13.91
C VAL A 294 13.13 4.82 -12.54
#